data_4d5a896dd5afbf12df1e3335755e92d6
#
_entry.id   4d5a896dd5afbf12df1e3335755e92d6
#
_cell.length_a   1.000
_cell.length_b   1.000
_cell.length_c   1.000
_cell.angle_alpha   90.00
_cell.angle_beta   90.00
_cell.angle_gamma   90.00
#
_symmetry.space_group_name_H-M   'P 1'
#
loop_
_entity.id
_entity.type
_entity.pdbx_description
1 polymer ?
#
loop_
_entity_poly.entity_id
_entity_poly.type
_entity_poly.pdbx_seq_one_letter_code
_entity_poly.pdbx_strand_id
1 'polypeptide(L)'
;IPSRDLIYGLAGGPPEGRTVKAWFPGGSSAPVLTEAELDVPYSFEAMAEAGSMLGSGAIIVADDSVSIPELALRTARFYHHESCGKCTPCREGTNWTVKMLERVVSGEATPMDLDIIASVQENIIGHCLCVLGDSMAMPVASMVKRFRGEFETAIELARQQAPGPLDEEAERVPPPLEVGA
;
A
#
# COMPACT_ATOMS: atom_id res chain seq x y z
N ILE A 1 19.40 -19.09 -9.39
CA ILE A 1 18.66 -18.64 -10.59
C ILE A 1 18.27 -17.17 -10.41
N PRO A 2 18.42 -16.30 -11.43
CA PRO A 2 17.93 -14.93 -11.37
C PRO A 2 16.42 -14.87 -11.21
N SER A 3 15.90 -13.88 -10.47
CA SER A 3 14.46 -13.70 -10.28
C SER A 3 13.74 -13.45 -11.61
N ARG A 4 14.40 -12.79 -12.56
CA ARG A 4 13.90 -12.59 -13.93
C ARG A 4 13.55 -13.91 -14.63
N ASP A 5 14.39 -14.94 -14.49
CA ASP A 5 14.14 -16.24 -15.12
C ASP A 5 12.93 -16.95 -14.51
N LEU A 6 12.68 -16.76 -13.21
CA LEU A 6 11.48 -17.28 -12.57
C LEU A 6 10.22 -16.55 -13.05
N ILE A 7 10.26 -15.21 -13.11
CA ILE A 7 9.10 -14.39 -13.46
C ILE A 7 8.78 -14.49 -14.93
N TYR A 8 9.76 -14.26 -15.81
CA TYR A 8 9.55 -14.25 -17.27
C TYR A 8 9.69 -15.62 -17.91
N GLY A 9 10.70 -16.40 -17.48
CA GLY A 9 11.03 -17.67 -18.12
C GLY A 9 10.10 -18.81 -17.70
N LEU A 10 9.81 -18.95 -16.42
CA LEU A 10 8.99 -20.05 -15.90
C LEU A 10 7.52 -19.66 -15.73
N ALA A 11 7.23 -18.46 -15.24
CA ALA A 11 5.86 -18.01 -15.01
C ALA A 11 5.23 -17.27 -16.22
N GLY A 12 6.01 -16.97 -17.26
CA GLY A 12 5.52 -16.34 -18.49
C GLY A 12 5.48 -14.81 -18.46
N GLY A 13 5.86 -14.19 -17.36
CA GLY A 13 5.88 -12.73 -17.22
C GLY A 13 4.51 -12.06 -17.03
N PRO A 14 4.46 -10.73 -17.02
CA PRO A 14 3.21 -9.99 -17.05
C PRO A 14 2.47 -10.16 -18.39
N PRO A 15 1.19 -9.76 -18.50
CA PRO A 15 0.45 -9.79 -19.76
C PRO A 15 1.18 -9.08 -20.91
N GLU A 16 0.88 -9.47 -22.16
CA GLU A 16 1.50 -8.87 -23.36
C GLU A 16 1.35 -7.34 -23.36
N GLY A 17 2.46 -6.65 -23.63
CA GLY A 17 2.52 -5.18 -23.62
C GLY A 17 2.68 -4.55 -22.26
N ARG A 18 2.78 -5.34 -21.18
CA ARG A 18 3.00 -4.87 -19.82
C ARG A 18 4.43 -5.16 -19.34
N THR A 19 4.88 -4.37 -18.37
CA THR A 19 6.18 -4.54 -17.72
C THR A 19 6.01 -4.76 -16.20
N VAL A 20 6.98 -5.43 -15.59
CA VAL A 20 7.02 -5.57 -14.13
C VAL A 20 7.31 -4.20 -13.52
N LYS A 21 6.40 -3.68 -12.72
CA LYS A 21 6.56 -2.44 -11.95
C LYS A 21 7.09 -2.72 -10.56
N ALA A 22 6.50 -3.70 -9.89
CA ALA A 22 6.83 -4.08 -8.54
C ALA A 22 6.65 -5.59 -8.36
N TRP A 23 7.39 -6.20 -7.44
CA TRP A 23 7.24 -7.60 -7.11
C TRP A 23 7.65 -7.90 -5.68
N PHE A 24 7.05 -8.93 -5.10
CA PHE A 24 7.27 -9.39 -3.74
C PHE A 24 7.87 -10.79 -3.80
N PRO A 25 9.12 -10.99 -3.37
CA PRO A 25 9.77 -12.31 -3.48
C PRO A 25 9.24 -13.35 -2.50
N GLY A 26 8.69 -12.89 -1.36
CA GLY A 26 8.26 -13.75 -0.26
C GLY A 26 6.77 -13.65 0.09
N GLY A 27 5.93 -13.27 -0.87
CA GLY A 27 4.51 -12.99 -0.62
C GLY A 27 4.26 -11.57 -0.12
N SER A 28 3.02 -11.27 0.24
CA SER A 28 2.58 -9.91 0.63
C SER A 28 3.25 -9.34 1.89
N SER A 29 3.96 -10.18 2.66
CA SER A 29 4.73 -9.77 3.85
C SER A 29 6.16 -9.32 3.53
N ALA A 30 6.65 -9.56 2.32
CA ALA A 30 8.00 -9.17 1.93
C ALA A 30 8.04 -7.68 1.52
N PRO A 31 9.11 -6.94 1.84
CA PRO A 31 9.37 -5.66 1.24
C PRO A 31 9.34 -5.75 -0.29
N VAL A 32 8.71 -4.77 -0.93
CA VAL A 32 8.58 -4.72 -2.39
C VAL A 32 9.93 -4.43 -3.05
N LEU A 33 10.18 -5.10 -4.17
CA LEU A 33 11.27 -4.83 -5.11
C LEU A 33 10.70 -4.27 -6.42
N THR A 34 11.56 -3.67 -7.24
CA THR A 34 11.21 -3.05 -8.52
C THR A 34 11.82 -3.82 -9.69
N GLU A 35 11.62 -3.35 -10.90
CA GLU A 35 12.27 -3.92 -12.09
C GLU A 35 13.81 -3.93 -11.99
N ALA A 36 14.38 -2.97 -11.26
CA ALA A 36 15.84 -2.85 -11.10
C ALA A 36 16.47 -4.06 -10.39
N GLU A 37 15.70 -4.75 -9.54
CA GLU A 37 16.17 -5.90 -8.78
C GLU A 37 15.80 -7.26 -9.42
N LEU A 38 15.30 -7.30 -10.65
CA LEU A 38 14.91 -8.55 -11.31
C LEU A 38 16.08 -9.51 -11.57
N ASP A 39 17.30 -9.00 -11.69
CA ASP A 39 18.48 -9.83 -11.94
C ASP A 39 19.14 -10.36 -10.65
N VAL A 40 18.62 -9.99 -9.49
CA VAL A 40 19.06 -10.50 -8.19
C VAL A 40 18.78 -12.00 -8.11
N PRO A 41 19.77 -12.83 -7.67
CA PRO A 41 19.55 -14.24 -7.46
C PRO A 41 18.42 -14.50 -6.47
N TYR A 42 17.55 -15.47 -6.79
CA TYR A 42 16.45 -15.84 -5.90
C TYR A 42 16.95 -16.79 -4.81
N SER A 43 17.60 -16.21 -3.80
CA SER A 43 18.12 -16.88 -2.61
C SER A 43 17.86 -16.06 -1.36
N PHE A 44 17.96 -16.67 -0.18
CA PHE A 44 17.73 -15.98 1.10
C PHE A 44 18.68 -14.79 1.28
N GLU A 45 19.97 -15.01 1.00
CA GLU A 45 21.03 -14.02 1.18
C GLU A 45 20.85 -12.85 0.22
N ALA A 46 20.68 -13.15 -1.07
CA ALA A 46 20.58 -12.11 -2.09
C ALA A 46 19.28 -11.27 -1.95
N MET A 47 18.16 -11.88 -1.53
CA MET A 47 16.94 -11.13 -1.24
C MET A 47 17.09 -10.22 -0.02
N ALA A 48 17.82 -10.67 1.02
CA ALA A 48 18.13 -9.85 2.18
C ALA A 48 19.06 -8.67 1.82
N GLU A 49 20.09 -8.90 1.02
CA GLU A 49 20.98 -7.85 0.50
C GLU A 49 20.25 -6.83 -0.37
N ALA A 50 19.24 -7.25 -1.14
CA ALA A 50 18.37 -6.38 -1.92
C ALA A 50 17.36 -5.59 -1.05
N GLY A 51 17.34 -5.79 0.27
CA GLY A 51 16.44 -5.12 1.20
C GLY A 51 15.03 -5.68 1.22
N SER A 52 14.90 -6.97 0.87
CA SER A 52 13.65 -7.73 0.94
C SER A 52 13.85 -9.05 1.69
N MET A 53 13.00 -10.03 1.48
CA MET A 53 13.14 -11.37 2.06
C MET A 53 12.50 -12.42 1.16
N LEU A 54 13.12 -13.60 1.08
CA LEU A 54 12.58 -14.73 0.33
C LEU A 54 11.26 -15.26 0.94
N GLY A 55 11.12 -15.16 2.26
CA GLY A 55 9.92 -15.56 2.98
C GLY A 55 9.47 -16.99 2.66
N SER A 56 8.22 -17.14 2.22
CA SER A 56 7.65 -18.41 1.79
C SER A 56 7.99 -18.81 0.34
N GLY A 57 8.69 -17.97 -0.39
CA GLY A 57 8.98 -18.18 -1.81
C GLY A 57 7.79 -17.92 -2.75
N ALA A 58 6.73 -17.31 -2.26
CA ALA A 58 5.56 -16.97 -3.07
C ALA A 58 5.77 -15.63 -3.79
N ILE A 59 6.13 -15.67 -5.06
CA ILE A 59 6.33 -14.46 -5.87
C ILE A 59 4.97 -13.84 -6.24
N ILE A 60 4.80 -12.56 -5.92
CA ILE A 60 3.66 -11.75 -6.40
C ILE A 60 4.21 -10.66 -7.31
N VAL A 61 3.65 -10.52 -8.50
CA VAL A 61 4.06 -9.52 -9.49
C VAL A 61 2.95 -8.53 -9.71
N ALA A 62 3.28 -7.25 -9.66
CA ALA A 62 2.43 -6.14 -10.07
C ALA A 62 3.01 -5.52 -11.35
N ASP A 63 2.23 -5.45 -12.40
CA ASP A 63 2.60 -4.80 -13.63
C ASP A 63 2.41 -3.28 -13.58
N ASP A 64 2.74 -2.60 -14.66
CA ASP A 64 2.68 -1.15 -14.79
C ASP A 64 1.26 -0.55 -14.73
N SER A 65 0.20 -1.37 -14.78
CA SER A 65 -1.18 -0.92 -14.61
C SER A 65 -1.63 -0.84 -13.14
N VAL A 66 -0.89 -1.48 -12.23
CA VAL A 66 -1.27 -1.56 -10.82
C VAL A 66 -0.95 -0.25 -10.09
N SER A 67 -1.93 0.32 -9.41
CA SER A 67 -1.72 1.43 -8.48
C SER A 67 -1.08 0.94 -7.19
N ILE A 68 0.13 1.43 -6.89
CA ILE A 68 0.84 1.05 -5.66
C ILE A 68 0.14 1.59 -4.40
N PRO A 69 -0.41 2.83 -4.36
CA PRO A 69 -1.23 3.28 -3.23
C PRO A 69 -2.43 2.38 -2.92
N GLU A 70 -3.16 1.93 -3.96
CA GLU A 70 -4.28 1.00 -3.78
C GLU A 70 -3.82 -0.39 -3.33
N LEU A 71 -2.69 -0.87 -3.86
CA LEU A 71 -2.08 -2.13 -3.43
C LEU A 71 -1.66 -2.07 -1.96
N ALA A 72 -1.05 -0.96 -1.53
CA ALA A 72 -0.69 -0.73 -0.12
C ALA A 72 -1.93 -0.72 0.78
N LEU A 73 -3.00 -0.03 0.37
CA LEU A 73 -4.26 -0.01 1.11
C LEU A 73 -4.88 -1.41 1.22
N ARG A 74 -4.90 -2.18 0.13
CA ARG A 74 -5.39 -3.56 0.14
C ARG A 74 -4.58 -4.45 1.07
N THR A 75 -3.27 -4.33 1.03
CA THR A 75 -2.34 -5.05 1.92
C THR A 75 -2.61 -4.68 3.39
N ALA A 76 -2.70 -3.40 3.69
CA ALA A 76 -2.95 -2.92 5.05
C ALA A 76 -4.31 -3.42 5.59
N ARG A 77 -5.37 -3.36 4.78
CA ARG A 77 -6.70 -3.87 5.14
C ARG A 77 -6.70 -5.35 5.46
N PHE A 78 -5.98 -6.16 4.66
CA PHE A 78 -5.85 -7.59 4.92
C PHE A 78 -5.21 -7.86 6.29
N TYR A 79 -4.05 -7.28 6.57
CA TYR A 79 -3.37 -7.50 7.84
C TYR A 79 -4.09 -6.88 9.04
N HIS A 80 -4.80 -5.78 8.85
CA HIS A 80 -5.66 -5.22 9.90
C HIS A 80 -6.80 -6.17 10.26
N HIS A 81 -7.44 -6.79 9.25
CA HIS A 81 -8.48 -7.79 9.45
C HIS A 81 -7.96 -9.03 10.18
N GLU A 82 -6.76 -9.51 9.82
CA GLU A 82 -6.13 -10.69 10.40
C GLU A 82 -5.50 -10.44 11.78
N SER A 83 -5.45 -9.19 12.24
CA SER A 83 -4.89 -8.86 13.55
C SER A 83 -5.77 -9.43 14.67
N CYS A 84 -5.15 -10.23 15.55
CA CYS A 84 -5.85 -10.76 16.73
C CYS A 84 -6.14 -9.71 17.80
N GLY A 85 -5.66 -8.47 17.65
CA GLY A 85 -5.86 -7.34 18.56
C GLY A 85 -5.06 -7.39 19.86
N LYS A 86 -4.16 -8.37 20.06
CA LYS A 86 -3.43 -8.54 21.33
C LYS A 86 -2.43 -7.42 21.59
N CYS A 87 -1.59 -7.09 20.59
CA CYS A 87 -0.52 -6.10 20.74
C CYS A 87 -1.01 -4.72 20.32
N THR A 88 -0.83 -3.71 21.16
CA THR A 88 -1.25 -2.34 20.87
C THR A 88 -0.63 -1.81 19.58
N PRO A 89 0.68 -1.95 19.31
CA PRO A 89 1.27 -1.47 18.06
C PRO A 89 0.63 -2.11 16.81
N CYS A 90 0.34 -3.40 16.85
CA CYS A 90 -0.34 -4.10 15.75
C CYS A 90 -1.80 -3.62 15.64
N ARG A 91 -2.59 -3.70 16.71
CA ARG A 91 -4.02 -3.36 16.70
C ARG A 91 -4.27 -1.93 16.23
N GLU A 92 -3.60 -0.96 16.86
CA GLU A 92 -3.80 0.45 16.56
C GLU A 92 -3.04 0.88 15.31
N GLY A 93 -1.79 0.44 15.16
CA GLY A 93 -0.95 0.83 14.04
C GLY A 93 -1.48 0.31 12.71
N THR A 94 -2.01 -0.92 12.62
CA THR A 94 -2.65 -1.40 11.39
C THR A 94 -3.90 -0.60 11.05
N ASN A 95 -4.73 -0.27 12.06
CA ASN A 95 -5.92 0.55 11.87
C ASN A 95 -5.57 1.98 11.39
N TRP A 96 -4.56 2.60 12.00
CA TRP A 96 -4.11 3.94 11.57
C TRP A 96 -3.56 3.90 10.15
N THR A 97 -2.75 2.89 9.82
CA THR A 97 -2.21 2.72 8.47
C THR A 97 -3.33 2.62 7.43
N VAL A 98 -4.37 1.83 7.69
CA VAL A 98 -5.54 1.73 6.81
C VAL A 98 -6.20 3.09 6.61
N LYS A 99 -6.55 3.79 7.70
CA LYS A 99 -7.20 5.11 7.64
C LYS A 99 -6.38 6.16 6.89
N MET A 100 -5.06 6.15 7.09
CA MET A 100 -4.18 7.10 6.40
C MET A 100 -4.05 6.77 4.91
N LEU A 101 -3.96 5.48 4.54
CA LEU A 101 -3.95 5.08 3.14
C LEU A 101 -5.31 5.31 2.45
N GLU A 102 -6.42 5.20 3.17
CA GLU A 102 -7.74 5.62 2.66
C GLU A 102 -7.75 7.11 2.32
N ARG A 103 -7.20 7.97 3.18
CA ARG A 103 -7.06 9.40 2.89
C ARG A 103 -6.13 9.68 1.71
N VAL A 104 -5.08 8.88 1.51
CA VAL A 104 -4.22 8.97 0.32
C VAL A 104 -5.03 8.71 -0.95
N VAL A 105 -5.78 7.62 -0.98
CA VAL A 105 -6.55 7.21 -2.17
C VAL A 105 -7.74 8.13 -2.42
N SER A 106 -8.34 8.74 -1.39
CA SER A 106 -9.42 9.73 -1.52
C SER A 106 -8.96 11.15 -1.84
N GLY A 107 -7.65 11.44 -1.81
CA GLY A 107 -7.11 12.78 -2.03
C GLY A 107 -7.18 13.73 -0.83
N GLU A 108 -7.58 13.23 0.34
CA GLU A 108 -7.64 14.01 1.59
C GLU A 108 -6.29 14.11 2.31
N ALA A 109 -5.32 13.28 1.91
CA ALA A 109 -3.99 13.29 2.49
C ALA A 109 -3.12 14.45 1.97
N THR A 110 -2.02 14.67 2.69
CA THR A 110 -0.94 15.57 2.31
C THR A 110 0.37 14.79 2.19
N PRO A 111 1.43 15.32 1.55
CA PRO A 111 2.73 14.66 1.52
C PRO A 111 3.29 14.34 2.93
N MET A 112 2.95 15.13 3.95
CA MET A 112 3.33 14.87 5.34
C MET A 112 2.68 13.60 5.90
N ASP A 113 1.48 13.25 5.45
CA ASP A 113 0.81 12.02 5.87
C ASP A 113 1.61 10.77 5.46
N LEU A 114 2.38 10.82 4.36
CA LEU A 114 3.27 9.74 3.95
C LEU A 114 4.43 9.53 4.94
N ASP A 115 4.97 10.61 5.50
CA ASP A 115 6.02 10.54 6.53
C ASP A 115 5.44 9.99 7.85
N ILE A 116 4.20 10.33 8.17
CA ILE A 116 3.51 9.76 9.34
C ILE A 116 3.24 8.27 9.11
N ILE A 117 2.80 7.85 7.90
CA ILE A 117 2.64 6.42 7.58
C ILE A 117 3.97 5.70 7.81
N ALA A 118 5.10 6.22 7.31
CA ALA A 118 6.41 5.62 7.50
C ALA A 118 6.76 5.48 9.00
N SER A 119 6.55 6.54 9.80
CA SER A 119 6.78 6.53 11.24
C SER A 119 5.90 5.51 11.99
N VAL A 120 4.64 5.35 11.58
CA VAL A 120 3.76 4.32 12.15
C VAL A 120 4.33 2.92 11.92
N GLN A 121 4.87 2.64 10.71
CA GLN A 121 5.47 1.34 10.41
C GLN A 121 6.70 1.08 11.29
N GLU A 122 7.56 2.07 11.50
CA GLU A 122 8.74 1.97 12.39
C GLU A 122 8.34 1.63 13.84
N ASN A 123 7.19 2.14 14.30
CA ASN A 123 6.66 1.85 15.64
C ASN A 123 5.92 0.50 15.75
N ILE A 124 5.63 -0.18 14.64
CA ILE A 124 5.07 -1.53 14.62
C ILE A 124 6.19 -2.57 14.57
N ILE A 125 7.20 -2.36 13.71
CA ILE A 125 8.27 -3.34 13.45
C ILE A 125 9.03 -3.65 14.74
N GLY A 126 9.07 -4.95 15.09
CA GLY A 126 9.77 -5.44 16.27
C GLY A 126 9.07 -5.18 17.61
N HIS A 127 7.90 -4.53 17.62
CA HIS A 127 7.18 -4.17 18.85
C HIS A 127 5.94 -5.04 19.13
N CYS A 128 5.79 -6.15 18.39
CA CYS A 128 4.68 -7.07 18.53
C CYS A 128 5.14 -8.46 19.02
N LEU A 129 4.26 -9.21 19.68
CA LEU A 129 4.56 -10.57 20.16
C LEU A 129 4.71 -11.58 19.02
N CYS A 130 4.10 -11.35 17.88
CA CYS A 130 4.21 -12.17 16.68
C CYS A 130 4.51 -11.28 15.47
N VAL A 131 4.94 -11.91 14.39
CA VAL A 131 5.37 -11.22 13.16
C VAL A 131 4.25 -10.63 12.32
N LEU A 132 2.97 -10.73 12.70
CA LEU A 132 1.86 -10.21 11.88
C LEU A 132 1.96 -8.70 11.67
N GLY A 133 2.29 -7.94 12.74
CA GLY A 133 2.51 -6.50 12.62
C GLY A 133 3.63 -6.17 11.64
N ASP A 134 4.76 -6.85 11.76
CA ASP A 134 5.92 -6.68 10.87
C ASP A 134 5.57 -7.06 9.44
N SER A 135 4.76 -8.12 9.26
CA SER A 135 4.30 -8.59 7.93
C SER A 135 3.47 -7.56 7.17
N MET A 136 2.80 -6.63 7.85
CA MET A 136 2.17 -5.48 7.22
C MET A 136 3.14 -4.31 7.09
N ALA A 137 3.88 -4.03 8.15
CA ALA A 137 4.67 -2.80 8.24
C ALA A 137 5.82 -2.78 7.23
N MET A 138 6.52 -3.88 7.03
CA MET A 138 7.63 -3.97 6.09
C MET A 138 7.23 -3.70 4.62
N PRO A 139 6.23 -4.39 4.04
CA PRO A 139 5.81 -4.10 2.67
C PRO A 139 5.22 -2.70 2.52
N VAL A 140 4.40 -2.21 3.46
CA VAL A 140 3.84 -0.85 3.37
C VAL A 140 4.93 0.20 3.43
N ALA A 141 5.88 0.11 4.37
CA ALA A 141 7.02 1.03 4.45
C ALA A 141 7.84 1.04 3.15
N SER A 142 8.10 -0.15 2.57
CA SER A 142 8.87 -0.27 1.34
C SER A 142 8.12 0.31 0.12
N MET A 143 6.80 0.11 0.02
CA MET A 143 5.97 0.71 -1.03
C MET A 143 5.97 2.24 -0.94
N VAL A 144 5.72 2.81 0.24
CA VAL A 144 5.75 4.28 0.43
C VAL A 144 7.14 4.84 0.11
N LYS A 145 8.21 4.18 0.53
CA LYS A 145 9.59 4.63 0.29
C LYS A 145 9.97 4.59 -1.19
N ARG A 146 9.70 3.46 -1.87
CA ARG A 146 10.17 3.23 -3.25
C ARG A 146 9.30 3.92 -4.29
N PHE A 147 8.03 4.12 -4.00
CA PHE A 147 7.04 4.68 -4.93
C PHE A 147 6.45 6.01 -4.44
N ARG A 148 7.17 6.76 -3.61
CA ARG A 148 6.69 8.01 -2.99
C ARG A 148 6.04 8.97 -4.01
N GLY A 149 6.66 9.16 -5.16
CA GLY A 149 6.11 10.03 -6.21
C GLY A 149 4.75 9.56 -6.76
N GLU A 150 4.51 8.24 -6.78
CA GLU A 150 3.21 7.70 -7.18
C GLU A 150 2.14 7.97 -6.11
N PHE A 151 2.50 7.87 -4.82
CA PHE A 151 1.59 8.26 -3.73
C PHE A 151 1.24 9.75 -3.79
N GLU A 152 2.21 10.62 -3.99
CA GLU A 152 2.00 12.06 -4.12
C GLU A 152 1.11 12.39 -5.33
N THR A 153 1.37 11.75 -6.47
CA THR A 153 0.53 11.89 -7.68
C THR A 153 -0.90 11.38 -7.44
N ALA A 154 -1.06 10.25 -6.74
CA ALA A 154 -2.39 9.72 -6.43
C ALA A 154 -3.21 10.68 -5.56
N ILE A 155 -2.59 11.32 -4.56
CA ILE A 155 -3.23 12.35 -3.74
C ILE A 155 -3.72 13.52 -4.60
N GLU A 156 -2.87 14.01 -5.51
CA GLU A 156 -3.20 15.14 -6.36
C GLU A 156 -4.33 14.82 -7.35
N LEU A 157 -4.26 13.67 -8.01
CA LEU A 157 -5.28 13.22 -8.96
C LEU A 157 -6.64 13.00 -8.28
N ALA A 158 -6.64 12.32 -7.12
CA ALA A 158 -7.87 12.07 -6.38
C ALA A 158 -8.50 13.38 -5.89
N ARG A 159 -7.69 14.35 -5.44
CA ARG A 159 -8.16 15.68 -5.04
C ARG A 159 -8.79 16.46 -6.19
N GLN A 160 -8.25 16.32 -7.40
CA GLN A 160 -8.82 16.98 -8.60
C GLN A 160 -10.14 16.33 -9.04
N GLN A 161 -10.36 15.06 -8.71
CA GLN A 161 -11.57 14.31 -9.04
C GLN A 161 -12.63 14.40 -7.93
N ALA A 162 -12.26 14.85 -6.74
CA ALA A 162 -13.22 15.07 -5.66
C ALA A 162 -14.27 16.11 -6.11
N PRO A 163 -15.58 15.87 -5.92
CA PRO A 163 -16.58 16.90 -6.15
C PRO A 163 -16.20 18.13 -5.31
N GLY A 164 -16.23 19.29 -5.93
CA GLY A 164 -16.02 20.56 -5.22
C GLY A 164 -16.91 20.66 -3.97
N PRO A 165 -16.60 21.55 -3.02
CA PRO A 165 -17.46 21.72 -1.85
C PRO A 165 -18.90 21.84 -2.35
N LEU A 166 -19.76 20.96 -1.83
CA LEU A 166 -21.20 21.04 -2.10
C LEU A 166 -21.60 22.48 -1.78
N ASP A 167 -22.13 23.19 -2.80
CA ASP A 167 -22.62 24.55 -2.57
C ASP A 167 -23.59 24.48 -1.40
N GLU A 168 -23.23 25.07 -0.26
CA GLU A 168 -24.08 25.16 0.94
C GLU A 168 -25.44 25.86 0.63
N GLU A 169 -25.58 26.38 -0.58
CA GLU A 169 -26.84 26.95 -1.10
C GLU A 169 -27.86 25.88 -1.56
N ALA A 170 -27.45 24.65 -1.84
CA ALA A 170 -28.37 23.60 -2.32
C ALA A 170 -29.21 22.98 -1.19
N GLU A 171 -28.86 23.16 0.08
CA GLU A 171 -29.60 22.65 1.25
C GLU A 171 -30.47 23.71 1.96
N ARG A 172 -30.76 24.83 1.32
CA ARG A 172 -31.82 25.71 1.85
C ARG A 172 -33.15 25.02 1.66
N VAL A 173 -33.62 24.41 2.75
CA VAL A 173 -34.99 23.91 2.87
C VAL A 173 -35.92 24.99 2.37
N PRO A 174 -36.79 24.72 1.37
CA PRO A 174 -37.75 25.71 0.89
C PRO A 174 -38.61 26.17 2.10
N PRO A 175 -38.99 27.45 2.15
CA PRO A 175 -39.84 27.97 3.23
C PRO A 175 -41.13 27.15 3.32
N PRO A 176 -41.66 26.90 4.54
CA PRO A 176 -42.90 26.14 4.72
C PRO A 176 -44.01 26.79 3.89
N LEU A 177 -44.74 25.91 3.15
CA LEU A 177 -45.91 26.36 2.40
C LEU A 177 -46.89 27.01 3.35
N GLU A 178 -47.22 28.31 3.11
CA GLU A 178 -48.29 28.98 3.78
C GLU A 178 -49.60 28.26 3.46
N VAL A 179 -50.12 27.53 4.40
CA VAL A 179 -51.46 26.94 4.31
C VAL A 179 -52.43 28.10 4.58
N GLY A 180 -52.98 28.63 3.51
CA GLY A 180 -54.04 29.65 3.61
C GLY A 180 -55.23 29.13 4.37
N ALA A 181 -55.75 29.97 5.28
CA ALA A 181 -56.92 29.72 6.11
C ALA A 181 -58.20 29.70 5.27
#